data_17080ad771d1b1fcd1abd558fbc29969
#
_entry.id   17080ad771d1b1fcd1abd558fbc29969
#
_cell.length_a   1.000
_cell.length_b   1.000
_cell.length_c   1.000
_cell.angle_alpha   90.00
_cell.angle_beta   90.00
_cell.angle_gamma   90.00
#
_symmetry.space_group_name_H-M   'P 1'
#
loop_
_entity.id
_entity.type
_entity.pdbx_description
1 polymer ?
#
loop_
_entity_poly.entity_id
_entity_poly.type
_entity_poly.pdbx_seq_one_letter_code
_entity_poly.pdbx_strand_id
1 'polypeptide(L)'
;MLFSVYLQAQTPISGVINTYLQVDSVDVCLNKIYAPSTAGLAVGDKILLIQMKGADINLTNTASFGNINSYNNAGNYEFGTVAALTATTISLENTLVRTYTNGAALQVVKVPVYDNVNINAELTAAEWNGTIGGILVFEAN
;
A
#
# COMPACT_ATOMS: atom_id res chain seq x y z
N MET A 1 2.61 0.48 -49.21
CA MET A 1 2.04 0.86 -47.90
C MET A 1 2.71 -0.01 -46.87
N LEU A 2 3.70 0.53 -46.13
CA LEU A 2 4.40 -0.23 -45.04
C LEU A 2 3.55 -0.15 -43.79
N PHE A 3 3.05 -1.28 -43.33
CA PHE A 3 2.47 -1.40 -42.00
C PHE A 3 3.61 -1.53 -40.96
N SER A 4 3.81 -0.48 -40.17
CA SER A 4 4.70 -0.54 -39.02
C SER A 4 3.97 -1.27 -37.91
N VAL A 5 4.33 -2.53 -37.65
CA VAL A 5 3.86 -3.28 -36.50
C VAL A 5 4.70 -2.84 -35.30
N TYR A 6 4.12 -2.05 -34.40
CA TYR A 6 4.73 -1.75 -33.11
C TYR A 6 4.57 -2.99 -32.22
N LEU A 7 5.63 -3.78 -32.08
CA LEU A 7 5.71 -4.76 -31.00
C LEU A 7 5.89 -3.99 -29.70
N GLN A 8 4.85 -3.93 -28.89
CA GLN A 8 4.99 -3.46 -27.52
C GLN A 8 5.66 -4.59 -26.72
N ALA A 9 6.86 -4.29 -26.21
CA ALA A 9 7.60 -5.23 -25.37
C ALA A 9 6.88 -5.40 -24.04
N GLN A 10 6.55 -6.65 -23.69
CA GLN A 10 5.99 -6.98 -22.38
C GLN A 10 7.08 -6.93 -21.31
N THR A 11 6.78 -6.31 -20.16
CA THR A 11 7.69 -6.31 -19.01
C THR A 11 7.50 -7.61 -18.22
N PRO A 12 8.54 -8.48 -18.13
CA PRO A 12 8.45 -9.68 -17.32
C PRO A 12 8.50 -9.31 -15.84
N ILE A 13 7.56 -9.85 -15.06
CA ILE A 13 7.52 -9.69 -13.60
C ILE A 13 7.43 -11.04 -12.90
N SER A 14 8.07 -11.14 -11.73
CA SER A 14 8.04 -12.33 -10.87
C SER A 14 8.55 -11.99 -9.47
N GLY A 15 8.30 -12.87 -8.50
CA GLY A 15 8.72 -12.68 -7.12
C GLY A 15 8.01 -11.53 -6.44
N VAL A 16 8.71 -10.80 -5.59
CA VAL A 16 8.18 -9.63 -4.86
C VAL A 16 8.47 -8.36 -5.66
N ILE A 17 7.43 -7.71 -6.14
CA ILE A 17 7.52 -6.48 -6.95
C ILE A 17 7.21 -5.19 -6.18
N ASN A 18 6.67 -5.31 -4.97
CA ASN A 18 6.27 -4.16 -4.15
C ASN A 18 7.35 -3.74 -3.16
N THR A 19 7.45 -2.44 -2.92
CA THR A 19 8.20 -1.85 -1.81
C THR A 19 7.22 -1.50 -0.70
N TYR A 20 7.53 -1.87 0.53
CA TYR A 20 6.70 -1.67 1.71
C TYR A 20 7.40 -0.74 2.69
N LEU A 21 6.67 0.24 3.21
CA LEU A 21 7.15 1.19 4.19
C LEU A 21 6.21 1.20 5.40
N GLN A 22 6.78 1.08 6.58
CA GLN A 22 6.04 1.29 7.81
C GLN A 22 5.60 2.76 7.89
N VAL A 23 4.41 2.98 8.45
CA VAL A 23 3.86 4.31 8.70
C VAL A 23 3.67 4.50 10.19
N ASP A 24 4.19 5.60 10.73
CA ASP A 24 4.02 5.98 12.13
C ASP A 24 2.68 6.66 12.37
N SER A 25 2.33 7.59 11.47
CA SER A 25 1.08 8.34 11.57
C SER A 25 0.63 8.92 10.23
N VAL A 26 -0.65 9.26 10.16
CA VAL A 26 -1.28 9.90 9.01
C VAL A 26 -1.98 11.17 9.47
N ASP A 27 -1.70 12.29 8.81
CA ASP A 27 -2.44 13.54 8.95
C ASP A 27 -3.32 13.74 7.70
N VAL A 28 -4.60 13.40 7.85
CA VAL A 28 -5.59 13.49 6.77
C VAL A 28 -5.84 14.94 6.34
N CYS A 29 -5.78 15.89 7.29
CA CYS A 29 -6.02 17.31 7.00
C CYS A 29 -4.91 17.94 6.16
N LEU A 30 -3.68 17.50 6.35
CA LEU A 30 -2.50 17.97 5.63
C LEU A 30 -2.12 17.10 4.45
N ASN A 31 -2.83 15.99 4.20
CA ASN A 31 -2.48 14.96 3.20
C ASN A 31 -1.04 14.45 3.36
N LYS A 32 -0.62 14.21 4.60
CA LYS A 32 0.73 13.79 4.94
C LYS A 32 0.76 12.46 5.65
N ILE A 33 1.74 11.65 5.26
CA ILE A 33 2.06 10.37 5.88
C ILE A 33 3.46 10.50 6.48
N TYR A 34 3.61 10.15 7.75
CA TYR A 34 4.88 10.15 8.46
C TYR A 34 5.38 8.72 8.61
N ALA A 35 6.64 8.50 8.26
CA ALA A 35 7.27 7.19 8.23
C ALA A 35 8.72 7.28 8.76
N PRO A 36 9.29 6.21 9.32
CA PRO A 36 10.70 6.20 9.75
C PRO A 36 11.66 6.42 8.58
N SER A 37 11.24 6.06 7.37
CA SER A 37 12.00 6.24 6.13
C SER A 37 11.05 6.29 4.93
N THR A 38 11.40 7.09 3.92
CA THR A 38 10.72 7.14 2.63
C THR A 38 11.56 6.53 1.50
N ALA A 39 12.63 5.81 1.86
CA ALA A 39 13.53 5.18 0.91
C ALA A 39 12.77 4.20 -0.02
N GLY A 40 13.05 4.26 -1.31
CA GLY A 40 12.39 3.46 -2.33
C GLY A 40 11.18 4.12 -3.00
N LEU A 41 10.75 5.30 -2.50
CA LEU A 41 9.75 6.12 -3.16
C LEU A 41 10.39 7.29 -3.93
N ALA A 42 9.68 7.73 -4.96
CA ALA A 42 9.97 8.95 -5.72
C ALA A 42 8.70 9.79 -5.88
N VAL A 43 8.85 11.08 -6.16
CA VAL A 43 7.74 11.95 -6.55
C VAL A 43 7.11 11.41 -7.84
N GLY A 44 5.78 11.36 -7.90
CA GLY A 44 5.00 10.77 -8.98
C GLY A 44 4.69 9.28 -8.79
N ASP A 45 5.31 8.60 -7.81
CA ASP A 45 4.96 7.21 -7.53
C ASP A 45 3.51 7.07 -7.07
N LYS A 46 2.83 6.06 -7.57
CA LYS A 46 1.54 5.61 -7.04
C LYS A 46 1.76 4.74 -5.82
N ILE A 47 1.00 4.98 -4.78
CA ILE A 47 1.07 4.23 -3.52
C ILE A 47 -0.31 3.75 -3.09
N LEU A 48 -0.33 2.69 -2.30
CA LEU A 48 -1.45 2.23 -1.49
C LEU A 48 -1.12 2.50 -0.02
N LEU A 49 -1.91 3.35 0.65
CA LEU A 49 -1.92 3.47 2.10
C LEU A 49 -2.96 2.50 2.66
N ILE A 50 -2.60 1.66 3.63
CA ILE A 50 -3.52 0.68 4.22
C ILE A 50 -3.26 0.48 5.72
N GLN A 51 -4.34 0.33 6.49
CA GLN A 51 -4.31 -0.06 7.90
C GLN A 51 -4.58 -1.55 8.03
N MET A 52 -3.60 -2.31 8.54
CA MET A 52 -3.63 -3.77 8.60
C MET A 52 -4.25 -4.31 9.89
N LYS A 53 -4.19 -3.54 10.98
CA LYS A 53 -4.65 -3.95 12.31
C LYS A 53 -5.55 -2.90 12.95
N GLY A 54 -6.15 -3.25 14.10
CA GLY A 54 -6.92 -2.32 14.94
C GLY A 54 -8.30 -2.84 15.33
N ALA A 55 -8.81 -3.88 14.69
CA ALA A 55 -10.10 -4.46 15.07
C ALA A 55 -10.11 -4.89 16.54
N ASP A 56 -11.17 -4.50 17.26
CA ASP A 56 -11.45 -4.95 18.62
C ASP A 56 -12.31 -6.21 18.57
N ILE A 57 -11.82 -7.26 19.22
CA ILE A 57 -12.44 -8.59 19.21
C ILE A 57 -12.76 -8.97 20.64
N ASN A 58 -13.95 -9.55 20.85
CA ASN A 58 -14.36 -10.09 22.14
C ASN A 58 -13.51 -11.31 22.52
N LEU A 59 -12.72 -11.18 23.58
CA LEU A 59 -11.83 -12.23 24.08
C LEU A 59 -12.36 -12.89 25.36
N THR A 60 -13.61 -12.59 25.78
CA THR A 60 -14.21 -13.21 26.97
C THR A 60 -14.59 -14.67 26.68
N ASN A 61 -14.40 -15.53 27.69
CA ASN A 61 -14.78 -16.96 27.57
C ASN A 61 -16.32 -17.13 27.69
N THR A 62 -17.04 -16.67 26.69
CA THR A 62 -18.51 -16.72 26.55
C THR A 62 -18.91 -17.13 25.15
N ALA A 63 -20.19 -17.29 24.88
CA ALA A 63 -20.72 -17.56 23.54
C ALA A 63 -20.40 -16.44 22.54
N SER A 64 -19.98 -15.27 22.99
CA SER A 64 -19.59 -14.12 22.17
C SER A 64 -18.10 -14.07 21.84
N PHE A 65 -17.31 -15.07 22.26
CA PHE A 65 -15.87 -15.13 21.95
C PHE A 65 -15.63 -15.05 20.44
N GLY A 66 -14.73 -14.18 20.03
CA GLY A 66 -14.39 -13.96 18.62
C GLY A 66 -15.29 -12.96 17.88
N ASN A 67 -16.37 -12.49 18.49
CA ASN A 67 -17.19 -11.45 17.86
C ASN A 67 -16.37 -10.15 17.72
N ILE A 68 -16.51 -9.49 16.57
CA ILE A 68 -15.90 -8.18 16.33
C ILE A 68 -16.77 -7.10 16.97
N ASN A 69 -16.23 -6.39 17.94
CA ASN A 69 -16.89 -5.25 18.60
C ASN A 69 -16.78 -3.98 17.77
N SER A 70 -15.61 -3.74 17.14
CA SER A 70 -15.34 -2.62 16.27
C SER A 70 -14.20 -2.93 15.31
N TYR A 71 -14.27 -2.43 14.09
CA TYR A 71 -13.15 -2.53 13.13
C TYR A 71 -12.05 -1.50 13.42
N ASN A 72 -12.36 -0.38 14.09
CA ASN A 72 -11.40 0.70 14.42
C ASN A 72 -10.51 1.08 13.24
N ASN A 73 -11.11 1.27 12.06
CA ASN A 73 -10.44 1.57 10.78
C ASN A 73 -9.55 0.44 10.20
N ALA A 74 -9.46 -0.75 10.82
CA ALA A 74 -8.75 -1.88 10.22
C ALA A 74 -9.36 -2.23 8.86
N GLY A 75 -8.51 -2.38 7.83
CA GLY A 75 -8.93 -2.59 6.45
C GLY A 75 -9.20 -1.31 5.65
N ASN A 76 -9.16 -0.12 6.26
CA ASN A 76 -9.19 1.13 5.51
C ASN A 76 -7.96 1.23 4.62
N TYR A 77 -8.20 1.59 3.34
CA TYR A 77 -7.12 1.81 2.37
C TYR A 77 -7.49 2.90 1.38
N GLU A 78 -6.48 3.57 0.85
CA GLU A 78 -6.60 4.57 -0.22
C GLU A 78 -5.38 4.51 -1.14
N PHE A 79 -5.61 4.78 -2.43
CA PHE A 79 -4.53 5.03 -3.37
C PHE A 79 -4.22 6.52 -3.41
N GLY A 80 -2.94 6.86 -3.59
CA GLY A 80 -2.51 8.23 -3.76
C GLY A 80 -1.27 8.32 -4.65
N THR A 81 -0.99 9.53 -5.12
CA THR A 81 0.22 9.86 -5.87
C THR A 81 1.13 10.73 -4.98
N VAL A 82 2.40 10.41 -4.95
CA VAL A 82 3.40 11.15 -4.17
C VAL A 82 3.65 12.51 -4.81
N ALA A 83 3.28 13.60 -4.12
CA ALA A 83 3.51 14.97 -4.54
C ALA A 83 4.89 15.49 -4.11
N ALA A 84 5.32 15.14 -2.88
CA ALA A 84 6.60 15.56 -2.33
C ALA A 84 7.10 14.56 -1.28
N LEU A 85 8.42 14.48 -1.11
CA LEU A 85 9.10 13.62 -0.15
C LEU A 85 10.12 14.38 0.68
N THR A 86 10.22 14.02 1.95
CA THR A 86 11.42 14.25 2.79
C THR A 86 11.93 12.89 3.24
N ALA A 87 12.96 12.85 4.08
CA ALA A 87 13.47 11.58 4.62
C ALA A 87 12.42 10.78 5.41
N THR A 88 11.41 11.46 5.98
CA THR A 88 10.43 10.87 6.91
C THR A 88 8.98 11.29 6.62
N THR A 89 8.71 12.02 5.55
CA THR A 89 7.36 12.50 5.22
C THR A 89 7.05 12.28 3.75
N ILE A 90 5.85 11.76 3.49
CA ILE A 90 5.26 11.62 2.16
C ILE A 90 4.07 12.59 2.10
N SER A 91 4.08 13.52 1.16
CA SER A 91 2.94 14.38 0.86
C SER A 91 2.24 13.85 -0.40
N LEU A 92 0.91 13.81 -0.38
CA LEU A 92 0.11 13.28 -1.48
C LEU A 92 -0.52 14.39 -2.31
N GLU A 93 -0.71 14.16 -3.61
CA GLU A 93 -1.48 15.03 -4.50
C GLU A 93 -2.98 14.94 -4.20
N ASN A 94 -3.45 13.74 -3.88
CA ASN A 94 -4.86 13.45 -3.63
C ASN A 94 -5.19 13.72 -2.15
N THR A 95 -6.40 14.25 -1.92
CA THR A 95 -6.94 14.39 -0.56
C THR A 95 -7.28 13.02 0.01
N LEU A 96 -6.74 12.72 1.18
CA LEU A 96 -7.14 11.55 1.96
C LEU A 96 -8.56 11.77 2.52
N VAL A 97 -9.43 10.79 2.37
CA VAL A 97 -10.82 10.88 2.80
C VAL A 97 -11.16 9.89 3.93
N ARG A 98 -10.36 8.83 4.09
CA ARG A 98 -10.54 7.85 5.15
C ARG A 98 -9.78 8.25 6.40
N THR A 99 -10.27 7.77 7.53
CA THR A 99 -9.57 7.91 8.82
C THR A 99 -8.69 6.70 9.09
N TYR A 100 -7.60 6.93 9.79
CA TYR A 100 -6.62 5.92 10.17
C TYR A 100 -6.32 6.01 11.66
N THR A 101 -6.04 4.86 12.28
CA THR A 101 -5.66 4.79 13.69
C THR A 101 -4.14 4.69 13.78
N ASN A 102 -3.50 5.76 14.26
CA ASN A 102 -2.04 5.79 14.40
C ASN A 102 -1.56 4.66 15.33
N GLY A 103 -0.49 3.99 14.95
CA GLY A 103 0.03 2.83 15.67
C GLY A 103 -0.67 1.49 15.37
N ALA A 104 -1.70 1.47 14.52
CA ALA A 104 -2.47 0.26 14.19
C ALA A 104 -1.91 -0.51 12.97
N ALA A 105 -0.60 -0.67 12.87
CA ALA A 105 0.09 -1.29 11.74
C ALA A 105 -0.36 -0.71 10.39
N LEU A 106 -0.03 0.54 10.20
CA LEU A 106 -0.18 1.26 8.94
C LEU A 106 1.03 0.97 8.03
N GLN A 107 0.78 0.78 6.74
CA GLN A 107 1.85 0.69 5.76
C GLN A 107 1.52 1.43 4.47
N VAL A 108 2.56 1.92 3.83
CA VAL A 108 2.54 2.36 2.43
C VAL A 108 3.15 1.26 1.57
N VAL A 109 2.46 0.91 0.51
CA VAL A 109 2.94 -0.04 -0.51
C VAL A 109 3.08 0.71 -1.81
N LYS A 110 4.29 0.73 -2.40
CA LYS A 110 4.49 1.27 -3.75
C LYS A 110 3.76 0.40 -4.75
N VAL A 111 2.97 1.03 -5.62
CA VAL A 111 2.21 0.37 -6.69
C VAL A 111 2.97 0.53 -8.00
N PRO A 112 3.67 -0.50 -8.49
CA PRO A 112 4.29 -0.46 -9.80
C PRO A 112 3.20 -0.34 -10.89
N VAL A 113 3.48 0.47 -11.91
CA VAL A 113 2.60 0.66 -13.06
C VAL A 113 3.32 0.17 -14.31
N TYR A 114 2.67 -0.69 -15.07
CA TYR A 114 3.19 -1.29 -16.29
C TYR A 114 2.25 -1.01 -17.46
N ASP A 115 2.79 -0.74 -18.66
CA ASP A 115 1.98 -0.64 -19.89
C ASP A 115 1.54 -2.03 -20.36
N ASN A 116 2.48 -2.99 -20.36
CA ASN A 116 2.24 -4.39 -20.67
C ASN A 116 3.06 -5.26 -19.73
N VAL A 117 2.45 -6.28 -19.17
CA VAL A 117 3.11 -7.17 -18.20
C VAL A 117 2.97 -8.63 -18.62
N ASN A 118 4.03 -9.40 -18.38
CA ASN A 118 4.03 -10.84 -18.53
C ASN A 118 4.53 -11.48 -17.21
N ILE A 119 3.71 -12.36 -16.63
CA ILE A 119 4.07 -13.08 -15.40
C ILE A 119 4.73 -14.38 -15.82
N ASN A 120 6.07 -14.43 -15.74
CA ASN A 120 6.88 -15.54 -16.23
C ASN A 120 7.15 -16.62 -15.17
N ALA A 121 6.96 -16.28 -13.89
CA ALA A 121 7.16 -17.17 -12.76
C ALA A 121 6.24 -16.75 -11.61
N GLU A 122 6.34 -17.41 -10.47
CA GLU A 122 5.54 -17.08 -9.29
C GLU A 122 5.67 -15.59 -8.95
N LEU A 123 4.52 -14.92 -8.79
CA LEU A 123 4.39 -13.55 -8.35
C LEU A 123 3.80 -13.55 -6.95
N THR A 124 4.49 -12.95 -5.99
CA THR A 124 4.12 -13.03 -4.58
C THR A 124 4.34 -11.70 -3.86
N ALA A 125 3.69 -11.55 -2.69
CA ALA A 125 3.96 -10.47 -1.75
C ALA A 125 5.13 -10.85 -0.84
N ALA A 126 5.83 -9.85 -0.27
CA ALA A 126 6.69 -10.11 0.88
C ALA A 126 5.86 -10.65 2.05
N GLU A 127 6.41 -11.56 2.82
CA GLU A 127 5.73 -12.11 4.00
C GLU A 127 5.38 -11.00 5.00
N TRP A 128 4.21 -11.14 5.63
CA TRP A 128 3.81 -10.25 6.70
C TRP A 128 4.68 -10.45 7.95
N ASN A 129 5.44 -9.44 8.34
CA ASN A 129 6.36 -9.49 9.48
C ASN A 129 5.77 -8.95 10.80
N GLY A 130 4.47 -8.68 10.81
CA GLY A 130 3.77 -8.08 11.96
C GLY A 130 3.53 -6.57 11.82
N THR A 131 4.24 -5.91 10.90
CA THR A 131 4.20 -4.46 10.67
C THR A 131 3.96 -4.11 9.20
N ILE A 132 4.68 -4.74 8.27
CA ILE A 132 4.59 -4.52 6.82
C ILE A 132 4.62 -5.85 6.06
N GLY A 133 4.24 -5.82 4.78
CA GLY A 133 4.17 -6.99 3.89
C GLY A 133 2.73 -7.46 3.67
N GLY A 134 2.58 -8.65 3.10
CA GLY A 134 1.30 -9.34 2.90
C GLY A 134 0.39 -8.73 1.82
N ILE A 135 0.84 -7.75 1.06
CA ILE A 135 0.06 -7.09 0.01
C ILE A 135 0.78 -7.21 -1.32
N LEU A 136 0.11 -7.76 -2.32
CA LEU A 136 0.54 -7.72 -3.71
C LEU A 136 -0.38 -6.75 -4.46
N VAL A 137 0.20 -5.71 -5.04
CA VAL A 137 -0.54 -4.68 -5.77
C VAL A 137 0.28 -4.14 -6.93
N PHE A 138 -0.31 -4.03 -8.09
CA PHE A 138 0.27 -3.37 -9.27
C PHE A 138 -0.85 -2.89 -10.18
N GLU A 139 -0.52 -2.05 -11.15
CA GLU A 139 -1.40 -1.60 -12.22
C GLU A 139 -0.82 -2.02 -13.55
N ALA A 140 -1.66 -2.52 -14.43
CA ALA A 140 -1.33 -2.81 -15.83
C ALA A 140 -2.37 -2.15 -16.74
N ASN A 141 -1.91 -1.43 -17.78
CA ASN A 141 -2.73 -0.68 -18.73
C ASN A 141 -2.96 -1.49 -20.00
#